data_e17e515888ebd35060018a69876d4304
#
_entry.id   e17e515888ebd35060018a69876d4304
#
_cell.length_a   1.000
_cell.length_b   1.000
_cell.length_c   1.000
_cell.angle_alpha   90.00
_cell.angle_beta   90.00
_cell.angle_gamma   90.00
#
_symmetry.space_group_name_H-M   'P 1'
#
loop_
_entity.id
_entity.type
_entity.pdbx_description
1 polymer ?
#
loop_
_entity_poly.entity_id
_entity_poly.type
_entity_poly.pdbx_seq_one_letter_code
_entity_poly.pdbx_strand_id
1 'polypeptide(L)'
;MSNQTTHEATTITIPYIAGDGIGAEIWQAAQPVIDAAVNKAYDNQRHIEWLEVLAGEAAFEQTGEWLPQATIDTIKAQQYALKGPLTTPIGEGFRSLNVTLRQTLDLYACVRPVRYFTGVPSPLKQPEKTDMVIFRENTEDVYAGIEFAKDDDATQRLIQTLQADFAVKAIRFPKTAAIGIKPISLEGSQRLIAAAIEYAITQKRPTVTLVHKGNIMKFTEGGFKNWGYQLAETTYADQCFTMNQYNKIKAENGSKAAEAALASAKTAGKIVVNDVIADNFLQQILLYPEKFDVIATCNLNGDYISDALAAQVGGIGIAPGANINYDTGAAIFEATHGTAPDIAGLGKANPCSLLLSACMLLEHLNWPEAAAILTQAIEQALQSQHVTADFAQLMPEAVCLTTQAFGEYLLQLIHS
;
A
#
# COMPACT_ATOMS: atom_id res chain seq x y z
N MET A 1 44.92 -4.96 -25.39
CA MET A 1 44.91 -4.61 -23.97
C MET A 1 43.47 -4.24 -23.65
N SER A 2 42.71 -5.18 -23.12
CA SER A 2 41.31 -4.99 -22.71
C SER A 2 41.30 -4.22 -21.40
N ASN A 3 40.77 -3.00 -21.41
CA ASN A 3 40.43 -2.28 -20.21
C ASN A 3 39.31 -3.06 -19.50
N GLN A 4 39.65 -3.90 -18.54
CA GLN A 4 38.74 -4.34 -17.51
C GLN A 4 38.51 -3.15 -16.58
N THR A 5 37.43 -2.42 -16.76
CA THR A 5 36.84 -1.56 -15.74
C THR A 5 36.40 -2.49 -14.62
N THR A 6 37.21 -2.58 -13.58
CA THR A 6 36.80 -3.17 -12.31
C THR A 6 35.71 -2.26 -11.74
N HIS A 7 34.43 -2.65 -11.93
CA HIS A 7 33.33 -2.06 -11.19
C HIS A 7 33.53 -2.45 -9.71
N GLU A 8 33.80 -1.49 -8.86
CA GLU A 8 33.81 -1.72 -7.41
C GLU A 8 32.44 -2.27 -7.00
N ALA A 9 32.45 -3.35 -6.19
CA ALA A 9 31.22 -3.95 -5.70
C ALA A 9 30.45 -2.90 -4.87
N THR A 10 29.19 -2.67 -5.23
CA THR A 10 28.33 -1.70 -4.53
C THR A 10 27.61 -2.42 -3.40
N THR A 11 27.90 -2.03 -2.16
CA THR A 11 27.14 -2.48 -0.98
C THR A 11 26.26 -1.35 -0.49
N ILE A 12 24.99 -1.65 -0.24
CA ILE A 12 24.03 -0.72 0.36
C ILE A 12 23.58 -1.26 1.71
N THR A 13 23.43 -0.38 2.69
CA THR A 13 22.89 -0.74 4.01
C THR A 13 21.39 -0.51 4.01
N ILE A 14 20.61 -1.55 4.32
CA ILE A 14 19.15 -1.48 4.41
C ILE A 14 18.72 -1.78 5.84
N PRO A 15 18.14 -0.81 6.57
CA PRO A 15 17.49 -1.09 7.84
C PRO A 15 16.33 -2.07 7.65
N TYR A 16 16.21 -3.03 8.57
CA TYR A 16 15.06 -3.89 8.62
C TYR A 16 14.50 -4.03 10.02
N ILE A 17 13.19 -4.21 10.11
CA ILE A 17 12.46 -4.58 11.31
C ILE A 17 11.90 -5.97 11.07
N ALA A 18 12.38 -6.99 11.79
CA ALA A 18 11.90 -8.36 11.62
C ALA A 18 10.38 -8.45 11.88
N GLY A 19 9.91 -7.73 12.88
CA GLY A 19 8.49 -7.68 13.28
C GLY A 19 8.13 -8.67 14.38
N ASP A 20 6.90 -8.60 14.84
CA ASP A 20 6.33 -9.41 15.90
C ASP A 20 5.58 -10.62 15.36
N GLY A 21 5.28 -11.58 16.21
CA GLY A 21 4.52 -12.78 15.86
C GLY A 21 5.20 -13.59 14.75
N ILE A 22 4.55 -13.70 13.57
CA ILE A 22 5.13 -14.39 12.40
C ILE A 22 6.29 -13.62 11.76
N GLY A 23 6.58 -12.40 12.19
CA GLY A 23 7.57 -11.50 11.57
C GLY A 23 8.95 -12.13 11.46
N ALA A 24 9.47 -12.68 12.57
CA ALA A 24 10.80 -13.30 12.60
C ALA A 24 10.92 -14.50 11.64
N GLU A 25 9.91 -15.39 11.58
CA GLU A 25 9.95 -16.56 10.71
C GLU A 25 9.86 -16.21 9.22
N ILE A 26 9.03 -15.21 8.85
CA ILE A 26 8.96 -14.76 7.45
C ILE A 26 10.23 -14.02 7.03
N TRP A 27 10.86 -13.27 7.95
CA TRP A 27 12.14 -12.60 7.70
C TRP A 27 13.26 -13.61 7.45
N GLN A 28 13.39 -14.61 8.32
CA GLN A 28 14.42 -15.66 8.18
C GLN A 28 14.28 -16.43 6.86
N ALA A 29 13.06 -16.65 6.38
CA ALA A 29 12.83 -17.29 5.09
C ALA A 29 13.08 -16.34 3.91
N ALA A 30 12.77 -15.03 4.05
CA ALA A 30 12.82 -14.07 2.95
C ALA A 30 14.23 -13.53 2.69
N GLN A 31 14.99 -13.20 3.72
CA GLN A 31 16.30 -12.55 3.57
C GLN A 31 17.24 -13.30 2.61
N PRO A 32 17.48 -14.62 2.76
CA PRO A 32 18.38 -15.34 1.86
C PRO A 32 17.90 -15.33 0.40
N VAL A 33 16.57 -15.34 0.20
CA VAL A 33 15.97 -15.32 -1.14
C VAL A 33 16.19 -13.96 -1.81
N ILE A 34 16.04 -12.86 -1.06
CA ILE A 34 16.31 -11.50 -1.55
C ILE A 34 17.80 -11.39 -1.93
N ASP A 35 18.70 -11.83 -1.06
CA ASP A 35 20.15 -11.79 -1.31
C ASP A 35 20.55 -12.61 -2.53
N ALA A 36 19.97 -13.80 -2.71
CA ALA A 36 20.20 -14.64 -3.88
C ALA A 36 19.72 -13.99 -5.18
N ALA A 37 18.55 -13.31 -5.17
CA ALA A 37 18.04 -12.59 -6.32
C ALA A 37 18.96 -11.42 -6.71
N VAL A 38 19.46 -10.65 -5.74
CA VAL A 38 20.41 -9.57 -5.97
C VAL A 38 21.74 -10.10 -6.52
N ASN A 39 22.28 -11.14 -5.90
CA ASN A 39 23.55 -11.74 -6.33
C ASN A 39 23.45 -12.28 -7.78
N LYS A 40 22.35 -12.97 -8.13
CA LYS A 40 22.12 -13.49 -9.49
C LYS A 40 21.93 -12.35 -10.50
N ALA A 41 21.20 -11.31 -10.16
CA ALA A 41 20.91 -10.20 -11.07
C ALA A 41 22.17 -9.41 -11.46
N TYR A 42 23.14 -9.32 -10.57
CA TYR A 42 24.29 -8.43 -10.73
C TYR A 42 25.64 -9.15 -10.63
N ASP A 43 25.68 -10.46 -10.87
CA ASP A 43 26.91 -11.26 -10.86
C ASP A 43 27.77 -11.08 -9.61
N ASN A 44 27.12 -10.98 -8.43
CA ASN A 44 27.73 -10.69 -7.13
C ASN A 44 28.49 -9.34 -7.07
N GLN A 45 28.13 -8.37 -7.88
CA GLN A 45 28.72 -7.02 -7.84
C GLN A 45 27.91 -6.06 -6.97
N ARG A 46 26.68 -6.43 -6.58
CA ARG A 46 25.84 -5.67 -5.66
C ARG A 46 25.46 -6.52 -4.47
N HIS A 47 25.51 -5.93 -3.28
CA HIS A 47 25.19 -6.61 -2.02
C HIS A 47 24.34 -5.74 -1.13
N ILE A 48 23.53 -6.38 -0.28
CA ILE A 48 22.78 -5.72 0.78
C ILE A 48 23.45 -6.03 2.11
N GLU A 49 23.75 -5.00 2.88
CA GLU A 49 24.09 -5.09 4.29
C GLU A 49 22.82 -4.82 5.11
N TRP A 50 22.25 -5.86 5.69
CA TRP A 50 21.04 -5.74 6.48
C TRP A 50 21.35 -5.21 7.87
N LEU A 51 20.76 -4.06 8.25
CA LEU A 51 20.91 -3.43 9.54
C LEU A 51 19.61 -3.62 10.36
N GLU A 52 19.66 -4.48 11.37
CA GLU A 52 18.51 -4.65 12.25
C GLU A 52 18.24 -3.40 13.07
N VAL A 53 16.98 -2.95 13.07
CA VAL A 53 16.46 -1.89 13.93
C VAL A 53 15.23 -2.39 14.64
N LEU A 54 15.09 -2.02 15.92
CA LEU A 54 14.08 -2.59 16.79
C LEU A 54 12.77 -1.79 16.77
N ALA A 55 11.65 -2.49 16.68
CA ALA A 55 10.31 -1.95 16.94
C ALA A 55 9.40 -3.08 17.42
N GLY A 56 8.28 -2.75 18.07
CA GLY A 56 7.31 -3.73 18.57
C GLY A 56 7.72 -4.39 19.87
N GLU A 57 7.31 -5.63 20.05
CA GLU A 57 7.53 -6.43 21.27
C GLU A 57 9.02 -6.63 21.55
N ALA A 58 9.80 -6.96 20.53
CA ALA A 58 11.25 -7.15 20.66
C ALA A 58 11.97 -5.87 21.11
N ALA A 59 11.53 -4.71 20.66
CA ALA A 59 12.06 -3.43 21.11
C ALA A 59 11.72 -3.18 22.60
N PHE A 60 10.47 -3.41 22.97
CA PHE A 60 10.00 -3.22 24.33
C PHE A 60 10.73 -4.12 25.34
N GLU A 61 10.92 -5.40 24.99
CA GLU A 61 11.65 -6.34 25.84
C GLU A 61 13.12 -5.93 26.08
N GLN A 62 13.78 -5.36 25.05
CA GLN A 62 15.19 -5.01 25.12
C GLN A 62 15.45 -3.62 25.67
N THR A 63 14.58 -2.65 25.40
CA THR A 63 14.81 -1.23 25.67
C THR A 63 13.77 -0.59 26.59
N GLY A 64 12.61 -1.23 26.80
CA GLY A 64 11.45 -0.63 27.46
C GLY A 64 10.63 0.33 26.59
N GLU A 65 11.00 0.51 25.34
CA GLU A 65 10.30 1.37 24.38
C GLU A 65 9.77 0.55 23.20
N TRP A 66 8.51 0.76 22.82
CA TRP A 66 7.89 0.06 21.68
C TRP A 66 8.46 0.52 20.32
N LEU A 67 8.91 1.75 20.24
CA LEU A 67 9.54 2.35 19.06
C LEU A 67 10.68 3.28 19.50
N PRO A 68 11.92 2.76 19.63
CA PRO A 68 13.06 3.56 20.02
C PRO A 68 13.36 4.68 19.02
N GLN A 69 13.77 5.84 19.54
CA GLN A 69 14.13 6.97 18.68
C GLN A 69 15.28 6.63 17.71
N ALA A 70 16.23 5.79 18.13
CA ALA A 70 17.32 5.31 17.30
C ALA A 70 16.85 4.61 16.03
N THR A 71 15.74 3.85 16.10
CA THR A 71 15.12 3.22 14.93
C THR A 71 14.64 4.27 13.92
N ILE A 72 13.93 5.28 14.40
CA ILE A 72 13.45 6.39 13.57
C ILE A 72 14.61 7.14 12.93
N ASP A 73 15.64 7.45 13.68
CA ASP A 73 16.80 8.19 13.22
C ASP A 73 17.59 7.40 12.16
N THR A 74 17.72 6.08 12.37
CA THR A 74 18.38 5.18 11.39
C THR A 74 17.59 5.13 10.08
N ILE A 75 16.27 4.96 10.14
CA ILE A 75 15.42 4.94 8.92
C ILE A 75 15.48 6.31 8.21
N LYS A 76 15.46 7.42 8.96
CA LYS A 76 15.65 8.77 8.38
C LYS A 76 16.98 8.95 7.68
N ALA A 77 18.06 8.43 8.27
CA ALA A 77 19.40 8.54 7.70
C ALA A 77 19.55 7.72 6.41
N GLN A 78 18.97 6.51 6.36
CA GLN A 78 19.04 5.62 5.21
C GLN A 78 17.98 5.92 4.14
N GLN A 79 16.92 6.65 4.48
CA GLN A 79 15.77 7.01 3.62
C GLN A 79 14.87 5.84 3.25
N TYR A 80 15.18 4.60 3.56
CA TYR A 80 14.36 3.43 3.28
C TYR A 80 14.52 2.35 4.36
N ALA A 81 13.52 1.47 4.46
CA ALA A 81 13.57 0.28 5.32
C ALA A 81 12.64 -0.83 4.80
N LEU A 82 12.93 -2.08 5.16
CA LEU A 82 12.03 -3.22 5.00
C LEU A 82 11.48 -3.64 6.37
N LYS A 83 10.17 -3.88 6.48
CA LYS A 83 9.53 -4.10 7.78
C LYS A 83 8.54 -5.27 7.75
N GLY A 84 8.68 -6.17 8.72
CA GLY A 84 7.65 -7.16 9.06
C GLY A 84 6.45 -6.54 9.83
N PRO A 85 5.47 -7.36 10.21
CA PRO A 85 4.30 -6.91 10.95
C PRO A 85 4.66 -6.49 12.38
N LEU A 86 3.93 -5.52 12.93
CA LEU A 86 4.11 -5.04 14.30
C LEU A 86 2.83 -5.16 15.11
N THR A 87 2.96 -5.60 16.36
CA THR A 87 1.91 -5.59 17.36
C THR A 87 1.70 -4.17 17.86
N THR A 88 0.44 -3.74 17.92
CA THR A 88 0.08 -2.52 18.64
C THR A 88 -0.33 -2.92 20.05
N PRO A 89 0.27 -2.34 21.10
CA PRO A 89 -0.13 -2.60 22.48
C PRO A 89 -1.62 -2.35 22.67
N ILE A 90 -2.29 -3.28 23.37
CA ILE A 90 -3.70 -3.13 23.74
C ILE A 90 -3.74 -2.30 25.02
N GLY A 91 -4.29 -1.08 24.96
CA GLY A 91 -4.48 -0.21 26.13
C GLY A 91 -4.89 1.20 25.72
N GLU A 92 -5.53 1.92 26.66
CA GLU A 92 -5.91 3.31 26.44
C GLU A 92 -4.67 4.18 26.23
N GLY A 93 -4.62 4.92 25.12
CA GLY A 93 -3.57 5.89 24.81
C GLY A 93 -2.45 5.41 23.88
N PHE A 94 -2.39 4.14 23.49
CA PHE A 94 -1.41 3.67 22.51
C PHE A 94 -1.90 3.86 21.07
N ARG A 95 -1.15 4.61 20.28
CA ARG A 95 -1.34 4.66 18.82
C ARG A 95 -0.65 3.46 18.16
N SER A 96 -1.19 3.02 17.02
CA SER A 96 -0.52 2.02 16.19
C SER A 96 0.92 2.46 15.88
N LEU A 97 1.89 1.57 16.10
CA LEU A 97 3.30 1.83 15.79
C LEU A 97 3.49 2.12 14.30
N ASN A 98 2.72 1.44 13.44
CA ASN A 98 2.71 1.70 12.00
C ASN A 98 2.25 3.13 11.69
N VAL A 99 1.18 3.61 12.33
CA VAL A 99 0.70 4.99 12.17
C VAL A 99 1.75 5.99 12.67
N THR A 100 2.40 5.70 13.79
CA THR A 100 3.46 6.55 14.34
C THR A 100 4.63 6.69 13.38
N LEU A 101 5.12 5.58 12.80
CA LEU A 101 6.20 5.59 11.80
C LEU A 101 5.80 6.41 10.56
N ARG A 102 4.61 6.18 10.02
CA ARG A 102 4.08 6.88 8.83
C ARG A 102 3.98 8.39 9.06
N GLN A 103 3.48 8.81 10.21
CA GLN A 103 3.35 10.24 10.55
C GLN A 103 4.69 10.89 10.87
N THR A 104 5.57 10.22 11.63
CA THR A 104 6.88 10.77 12.02
C THR A 104 7.82 10.97 10.81
N LEU A 105 7.70 10.12 9.80
CA LEU A 105 8.47 10.19 8.56
C LEU A 105 7.71 10.88 7.43
N ASP A 106 6.49 11.35 7.69
CA ASP A 106 5.55 11.92 6.69
C ASP A 106 5.40 11.05 5.44
N LEU A 107 5.27 9.74 5.63
CA LEU A 107 5.07 8.78 4.53
C LEU A 107 3.62 8.85 4.04
N TYR A 108 3.29 9.89 3.29
CA TYR A 108 1.93 10.26 2.98
C TYR A 108 1.20 9.36 1.97
N ALA A 109 1.93 8.57 1.20
CA ALA A 109 1.37 7.65 0.23
C ALA A 109 1.59 6.20 0.65
N CYS A 110 0.51 5.50 1.01
CA CYS A 110 0.52 4.05 1.14
C CYS A 110 0.20 3.43 -0.23
N VAL A 111 1.18 2.74 -0.80
CA VAL A 111 1.11 2.14 -2.15
C VAL A 111 0.96 0.64 -2.03
N ARG A 112 -0.13 0.09 -2.56
CA ARG A 112 -0.47 -1.34 -2.48
C ARG A 112 -0.82 -1.89 -3.86
N PRO A 113 0.14 -2.50 -4.57
CA PRO A 113 -0.14 -3.24 -5.79
C PRO A 113 -0.98 -4.48 -5.48
N VAL A 114 -2.01 -4.71 -6.29
CA VAL A 114 -2.87 -5.89 -6.23
C VAL A 114 -2.97 -6.49 -7.62
N ARG A 115 -2.32 -7.63 -7.83
CA ARG A 115 -2.43 -8.38 -9.07
C ARG A 115 -2.63 -9.87 -8.78
N TYR A 116 -3.27 -10.56 -9.70
CA TYR A 116 -3.42 -12.00 -9.62
C TYR A 116 -2.13 -12.72 -10.05
N PHE A 117 -1.77 -13.76 -9.32
CA PHE A 117 -0.70 -14.70 -9.66
C PHE A 117 -1.32 -16.01 -10.11
N THR A 118 -0.94 -16.50 -11.29
CA THR A 118 -1.49 -17.73 -11.86
C THR A 118 -1.26 -18.91 -10.92
N GLY A 119 -2.34 -19.66 -10.66
CA GLY A 119 -2.31 -20.81 -9.76
C GLY A 119 -2.81 -20.52 -8.35
N VAL A 120 -2.93 -19.26 -7.95
CA VAL A 120 -3.44 -18.87 -6.63
C VAL A 120 -4.97 -19.04 -6.57
N PRO A 121 -5.53 -19.59 -5.48
CA PRO A 121 -6.97 -19.66 -5.28
C PRO A 121 -7.60 -18.26 -5.22
N SER A 122 -8.72 -18.08 -5.91
CA SER A 122 -9.44 -16.80 -5.93
C SER A 122 -10.96 -17.04 -5.89
N PRO A 123 -11.71 -16.18 -5.18
CA PRO A 123 -13.17 -16.19 -5.22
C PRO A 123 -13.75 -15.63 -6.53
N LEU A 124 -12.92 -14.94 -7.34
CA LEU A 124 -13.35 -14.37 -8.61
C LEU A 124 -13.40 -15.41 -9.73
N LYS A 125 -14.29 -15.20 -10.70
CA LYS A 125 -14.37 -16.06 -11.90
C LYS A 125 -13.23 -15.81 -12.89
N GLN A 126 -12.70 -14.59 -12.91
CA GLN A 126 -11.65 -14.13 -13.83
C GLN A 126 -10.64 -13.26 -13.06
N PRO A 127 -9.91 -13.84 -12.08
CA PRO A 127 -9.00 -13.07 -11.23
C PRO A 127 -7.84 -12.45 -12.02
N GLU A 128 -7.48 -13.02 -13.16
CA GLU A 128 -6.44 -12.51 -14.07
C GLU A 128 -6.73 -11.10 -14.62
N LYS A 129 -7.96 -10.62 -14.50
CA LYS A 129 -8.35 -9.25 -14.85
C LYS A 129 -8.06 -8.24 -13.76
N THR A 130 -7.65 -8.68 -12.58
CA THR A 130 -7.30 -7.81 -11.46
C THR A 130 -5.82 -7.47 -11.51
N ASP A 131 -5.52 -6.22 -11.87
CA ASP A 131 -4.18 -5.64 -11.84
C ASP A 131 -4.30 -4.15 -11.55
N MET A 132 -4.30 -3.81 -10.26
CA MET A 132 -4.52 -2.44 -9.77
C MET A 132 -3.41 -2.03 -8.81
N VAL A 133 -3.19 -0.73 -8.68
CA VAL A 133 -2.32 -0.16 -7.63
C VAL A 133 -3.10 0.87 -6.85
N ILE A 134 -3.17 0.69 -5.53
CA ILE A 134 -3.89 1.60 -4.64
C ILE A 134 -2.90 2.59 -4.04
N PHE A 135 -3.18 3.87 -4.23
CA PHE A 135 -2.58 5.01 -3.53
C PHE A 135 -3.55 5.46 -2.44
N ARG A 136 -3.28 5.03 -1.23
CA ARG A 136 -4.04 5.38 -0.03
C ARG A 136 -3.38 6.56 0.66
N GLU A 137 -4.14 7.63 0.92
CA GLU A 137 -3.67 8.69 1.80
C GLU A 137 -3.36 8.11 3.19
N ASN A 138 -2.30 8.58 3.85
CA ASN A 138 -1.73 7.88 4.99
C ASN A 138 -1.54 8.75 6.24
N THR A 139 -1.85 10.03 6.19
CA THR A 139 -1.55 10.99 7.26
C THR A 139 -2.77 11.68 7.87
N GLU A 140 -3.87 11.71 7.16
CA GLU A 140 -5.12 12.38 7.54
C GLU A 140 -6.27 11.38 7.76
N ASP A 141 -7.50 11.86 7.57
CA ASP A 141 -8.72 11.10 7.74
C ASP A 141 -9.00 10.80 9.23
N VAL A 142 -9.84 9.82 9.53
CA VAL A 142 -10.07 9.35 10.89
C VAL A 142 -8.82 8.76 11.55
N TYR A 143 -7.82 8.39 10.76
CA TYR A 143 -6.49 7.95 11.22
C TYR A 143 -5.65 9.07 11.86
N ALA A 144 -6.08 10.33 11.77
CA ALA A 144 -5.52 11.42 12.56
C ALA A 144 -5.70 11.18 14.08
N GLY A 145 -6.63 10.28 14.46
CA GLY A 145 -6.85 9.87 15.85
C GLY A 145 -7.43 10.97 16.73
N ILE A 146 -8.21 11.87 16.14
CA ILE A 146 -8.89 12.95 16.88
C ILE A 146 -10.24 12.41 17.34
N GLU A 147 -10.26 11.77 18.52
CA GLU A 147 -11.42 11.13 19.08
C GLU A 147 -11.68 11.57 20.52
N PHE A 148 -12.93 11.60 20.90
CA PHE A 148 -13.41 12.01 22.20
C PHE A 148 -14.43 10.98 22.72
N ALA A 149 -14.14 10.34 23.85
CA ALA A 149 -14.97 9.31 24.43
C ALA A 149 -16.29 9.88 25.00
N LYS A 150 -17.33 9.07 25.05
CA LYS A 150 -18.69 9.48 25.46
C LYS A 150 -18.79 10.12 26.84
N ASP A 151 -17.96 9.71 27.78
CA ASP A 151 -18.03 10.13 29.20
C ASP A 151 -17.03 11.25 29.52
N ASP A 152 -16.26 11.72 28.55
CA ASP A 152 -15.28 12.80 28.77
C ASP A 152 -15.93 14.19 28.83
N ASP A 153 -15.46 15.03 29.75
CA ASP A 153 -15.85 16.43 29.82
C ASP A 153 -15.50 17.19 28.54
N ALA A 154 -14.40 16.82 27.88
CA ALA A 154 -14.00 17.38 26.59
C ALA A 154 -15.06 17.13 25.50
N THR A 155 -15.64 15.93 25.45
CA THR A 155 -16.71 15.56 24.53
C THR A 155 -17.95 16.40 24.76
N GLN A 156 -18.34 16.58 26.02
CA GLN A 156 -19.52 17.38 26.37
C GLN A 156 -19.33 18.86 26.01
N ARG A 157 -18.14 19.42 26.24
CA ARG A 157 -17.80 20.78 25.82
C ARG A 157 -17.83 20.93 24.29
N LEU A 158 -17.23 19.97 23.56
CA LEU A 158 -17.24 20.00 22.10
C LEU A 158 -18.67 19.93 21.54
N ILE A 159 -19.52 19.05 22.07
CA ILE A 159 -20.93 18.94 21.66
C ILE A 159 -21.68 20.23 21.95
N GLN A 160 -21.48 20.83 23.12
CA GLN A 160 -22.10 22.12 23.49
C GLN A 160 -21.68 23.23 22.53
N THR A 161 -20.38 23.32 22.21
CA THR A 161 -19.86 24.30 21.22
C THR A 161 -20.50 24.08 19.85
N LEU A 162 -20.54 22.83 19.35
CA LEU A 162 -21.16 22.50 18.07
C LEU A 162 -22.66 22.90 18.04
N GLN A 163 -23.37 22.72 19.15
CA GLN A 163 -24.79 23.06 19.23
C GLN A 163 -25.03 24.58 19.40
N ALA A 164 -24.26 25.24 20.26
CA ALA A 164 -24.46 26.66 20.59
C ALA A 164 -23.88 27.57 19.53
N ASP A 165 -22.64 27.36 19.08
CA ASP A 165 -21.92 28.26 18.22
C ASP A 165 -22.09 27.93 16.73
N PHE A 166 -22.27 26.62 16.39
CA PHE A 166 -22.41 26.18 15.01
C PHE A 166 -23.83 25.69 14.67
N ALA A 167 -24.77 25.79 15.60
CA ALA A 167 -26.18 25.38 15.42
C ALA A 167 -26.37 23.92 14.94
N VAL A 168 -25.46 23.02 15.30
CA VAL A 168 -25.54 21.60 14.94
C VAL A 168 -26.68 20.95 15.71
N LYS A 169 -27.68 20.41 15.01
CA LYS A 169 -28.84 19.71 15.58
C LYS A 169 -28.80 18.19 15.35
N ALA A 170 -27.81 17.72 14.57
CA ALA A 170 -27.77 16.33 14.10
C ALA A 170 -27.30 15.32 15.15
N ILE A 171 -26.71 15.76 16.28
CA ILE A 171 -26.27 14.85 17.35
C ILE A 171 -27.49 14.42 18.15
N ARG A 172 -27.99 13.23 17.83
CA ARG A 172 -29.28 12.73 18.37
C ARG A 172 -29.25 12.44 19.86
N PHE A 173 -28.12 11.96 20.36
CA PHE A 173 -27.92 11.55 21.76
C PHE A 173 -26.71 12.25 22.38
N PRO A 174 -26.75 13.56 22.60
CA PRO A 174 -25.57 14.34 22.98
C PRO A 174 -24.91 13.93 24.30
N LYS A 175 -25.69 13.40 25.24
CA LYS A 175 -25.17 12.96 26.55
C LYS A 175 -24.34 11.66 26.50
N THR A 176 -24.51 10.87 25.47
CA THR A 176 -23.89 9.52 25.35
C THR A 176 -23.16 9.32 24.01
N ALA A 177 -23.04 10.37 23.21
CA ALA A 177 -22.30 10.31 21.96
C ALA A 177 -20.79 10.40 22.22
N ALA A 178 -20.00 9.62 21.51
CA ALA A 178 -18.59 9.84 21.27
C ALA A 178 -18.45 10.65 19.95
N ILE A 179 -17.36 11.40 19.79
CA ILE A 179 -17.11 12.23 18.59
C ILE A 179 -15.74 11.89 18.01
N GLY A 180 -15.70 11.62 16.70
CA GLY A 180 -14.48 11.54 15.91
C GLY A 180 -14.44 12.67 14.87
N ILE A 181 -13.24 13.21 14.59
CA ILE A 181 -13.02 14.26 13.60
C ILE A 181 -12.24 13.68 12.44
N LYS A 182 -12.74 13.97 11.23
CA LYS A 182 -12.15 13.51 9.97
C LYS A 182 -11.58 14.74 9.21
N PRO A 183 -10.30 15.08 9.40
CA PRO A 183 -9.66 16.12 8.60
C PRO A 183 -9.26 15.60 7.23
N ILE A 184 -9.51 16.35 6.18
CA ILE A 184 -9.02 16.14 4.80
C ILE A 184 -8.60 17.49 4.27
N SER A 185 -7.33 17.65 3.89
CA SER A 185 -6.78 18.91 3.37
C SER A 185 -6.61 18.90 1.85
N LEU A 186 -6.48 20.11 1.29
CA LEU A 186 -6.12 20.30 -0.11
C LEU A 186 -4.73 19.73 -0.40
N GLU A 187 -3.76 20.07 0.44
CA GLU A 187 -2.35 19.69 0.29
C GLU A 187 -2.17 18.18 0.41
N GLY A 188 -2.74 17.56 1.43
CA GLY A 188 -2.71 16.11 1.64
C GLY A 188 -3.35 15.34 0.48
N SER A 189 -4.49 15.85 -0.02
CA SER A 189 -5.18 15.26 -1.15
C SER A 189 -4.38 15.38 -2.44
N GLN A 190 -3.86 16.58 -2.75
CA GLN A 190 -3.17 16.84 -4.02
C GLN A 190 -1.82 16.14 -4.10
N ARG A 191 -1.03 16.08 -3.01
CA ARG A 191 0.26 15.35 -3.03
C ARG A 191 0.08 13.85 -3.27
N LEU A 192 -0.95 13.23 -2.69
CA LEU A 192 -1.27 11.83 -2.95
C LEU A 192 -1.71 11.60 -4.40
N ILE A 193 -2.63 12.43 -4.90
CA ILE A 193 -3.16 12.28 -6.25
C ILE A 193 -2.06 12.58 -7.30
N ALA A 194 -1.16 13.53 -7.02
CA ALA A 194 0.03 13.77 -7.85
C ALA A 194 0.89 12.50 -7.96
N ALA A 195 1.22 11.88 -6.82
CA ALA A 195 1.97 10.62 -6.80
C ALA A 195 1.29 9.51 -7.61
N ALA A 196 -0.05 9.38 -7.52
CA ALA A 196 -0.82 8.42 -8.29
C ALA A 196 -0.79 8.71 -9.80
N ILE A 197 -0.89 9.98 -10.22
CA ILE A 197 -0.81 10.38 -11.62
C ILE A 197 0.61 10.15 -12.17
N GLU A 198 1.66 10.53 -11.45
CA GLU A 198 3.05 10.33 -11.86
C GLU A 198 3.40 8.85 -11.97
N TYR A 199 2.90 8.03 -11.05
CA TYR A 199 3.00 6.58 -11.16
C TYR A 199 2.30 6.07 -12.43
N ALA A 200 1.07 6.52 -12.71
CA ALA A 200 0.33 6.12 -13.91
C ALA A 200 1.08 6.51 -15.20
N ILE A 201 1.68 7.70 -15.25
CA ILE A 201 2.51 8.16 -16.39
C ILE A 201 3.74 7.26 -16.54
N THR A 202 4.49 7.06 -15.47
CA THR A 202 5.75 6.29 -15.47
C THR A 202 5.52 4.82 -15.84
N GLN A 203 4.48 4.21 -15.28
CA GLN A 203 4.11 2.82 -15.49
C GLN A 203 3.18 2.61 -16.70
N LYS A 204 2.88 3.70 -17.44
CA LYS A 204 1.99 3.69 -18.62
C LYS A 204 0.61 3.09 -18.33
N ARG A 205 0.09 3.34 -17.12
CA ARG A 205 -1.26 2.94 -16.73
C ARG A 205 -2.28 3.93 -17.30
N PRO A 206 -3.33 3.46 -18.00
CA PRO A 206 -4.23 4.35 -18.73
C PRO A 206 -5.21 5.15 -17.87
N THR A 207 -5.46 4.74 -16.63
CA THR A 207 -6.48 5.41 -15.77
C THR A 207 -5.98 5.70 -14.36
N VAL A 208 -6.46 6.82 -13.79
CA VAL A 208 -6.43 7.12 -12.36
C VAL A 208 -7.86 7.34 -11.88
N THR A 209 -8.32 6.51 -10.94
CA THR A 209 -9.67 6.57 -10.39
C THR A 209 -9.65 7.15 -8.97
N LEU A 210 -10.34 8.28 -8.77
CA LEU A 210 -10.55 8.89 -7.46
C LEU A 210 -11.71 8.19 -6.76
N VAL A 211 -11.44 7.43 -5.70
CA VAL A 211 -12.48 6.74 -4.95
C VAL A 211 -12.85 7.53 -3.71
N HIS A 212 -14.14 7.83 -3.53
CA HIS A 212 -14.63 8.72 -2.48
C HIS A 212 -16.10 8.50 -2.13
N LYS A 213 -16.55 9.02 -0.99
CA LYS A 213 -17.97 9.10 -0.59
C LYS A 213 -18.44 10.57 -0.54
N GLY A 214 -18.03 11.37 -1.51
CA GLY A 214 -18.27 12.81 -1.57
C GLY A 214 -19.73 13.24 -1.74
N ASN A 215 -20.65 12.34 -2.11
CA ASN A 215 -22.09 12.60 -2.10
C ASN A 215 -22.66 12.73 -0.68
N ILE A 216 -22.00 12.15 0.33
CA ILE A 216 -22.33 12.26 1.76
C ILE A 216 -21.39 13.23 2.46
N MET A 217 -20.08 13.02 2.34
CA MET A 217 -19.03 13.86 2.94
C MET A 217 -18.55 14.93 1.94
N LYS A 218 -19.42 15.93 1.71
CA LYS A 218 -19.30 16.89 0.60
C LYS A 218 -18.03 17.75 0.63
N PHE A 219 -17.56 18.11 1.81
CA PHE A 219 -16.42 19.02 1.98
C PHE A 219 -15.09 18.31 2.23
N THR A 220 -15.12 17.10 2.81
CA THR A 220 -13.95 16.25 3.00
C THR A 220 -13.70 15.41 1.76
N GLU A 221 -14.35 14.26 1.60
CA GLU A 221 -14.11 13.38 0.45
C GLU A 221 -14.60 13.98 -0.89
N GLY A 222 -15.63 14.83 -0.87
CA GLY A 222 -16.02 15.63 -2.04
C GLY A 222 -14.97 16.67 -2.40
N GLY A 223 -14.29 17.24 -1.38
CA GLY A 223 -13.10 18.06 -1.54
C GLY A 223 -11.97 17.31 -2.20
N PHE A 224 -11.59 16.14 -1.66
CA PHE A 224 -10.58 15.24 -2.23
C PHE A 224 -10.78 15.03 -3.74
N LYS A 225 -11.99 14.64 -4.14
CA LYS A 225 -12.33 14.46 -5.56
C LYS A 225 -12.14 15.74 -6.37
N ASN A 226 -12.69 16.85 -5.90
CA ASN A 226 -12.66 18.12 -6.65
C ASN A 226 -11.24 18.66 -6.78
N TRP A 227 -10.42 18.57 -5.73
CA TRP A 227 -9.01 18.97 -5.74
C TRP A 227 -8.16 18.08 -6.64
N GLY A 228 -8.50 16.78 -6.73
CA GLY A 228 -7.88 15.86 -7.67
C GLY A 228 -8.17 16.20 -9.12
N TYR A 229 -9.41 16.52 -9.45
CA TYR A 229 -9.74 17.01 -10.79
C TYR A 229 -9.06 18.32 -11.10
N GLN A 230 -9.05 19.28 -10.16
CA GLN A 230 -8.36 20.55 -10.32
C GLN A 230 -6.86 20.33 -10.62
N LEU A 231 -6.19 19.49 -9.85
CA LEU A 231 -4.77 19.14 -10.06
C LEU A 231 -4.54 18.57 -11.46
N ALA A 232 -5.35 17.61 -11.88
CA ALA A 232 -5.24 16.98 -13.20
C ALA A 232 -5.47 17.96 -14.36
N GLU A 233 -6.37 18.93 -14.17
CA GLU A 233 -6.72 19.93 -15.20
C GLU A 233 -5.77 21.14 -15.23
N THR A 234 -4.98 21.36 -14.18
CA THR A 234 -4.02 22.48 -14.11
C THR A 234 -2.58 22.00 -14.26
N THR A 235 -2.08 21.22 -13.30
CA THR A 235 -0.69 20.79 -13.26
C THR A 235 -0.38 19.72 -14.31
N TYR A 236 -1.32 18.80 -14.57
CA TYR A 236 -1.16 17.67 -15.49
C TYR A 236 -2.00 17.77 -16.77
N ALA A 237 -2.38 18.99 -17.18
CA ALA A 237 -3.27 19.25 -18.31
C ALA A 237 -2.79 18.62 -19.63
N ASP A 238 -1.48 18.54 -19.84
CA ASP A 238 -0.89 17.93 -21.04
C ASP A 238 -0.93 16.39 -21.00
N GLN A 239 -0.83 15.80 -19.82
CA GLN A 239 -0.77 14.36 -19.61
C GLN A 239 -2.12 13.73 -19.29
N CYS A 240 -3.10 14.51 -18.81
CA CYS A 240 -4.38 14.00 -18.35
C CYS A 240 -5.56 14.46 -19.22
N PHE A 241 -6.62 13.67 -19.19
CA PHE A 241 -7.97 14.04 -19.62
C PHE A 241 -8.96 13.62 -18.53
N THR A 242 -9.82 14.53 -18.07
CA THR A 242 -10.69 14.27 -16.93
C THR A 242 -12.14 13.99 -17.36
N MET A 243 -12.87 13.23 -16.52
CA MET A 243 -14.31 13.06 -16.73
C MET A 243 -15.11 14.35 -16.47
N ASN A 244 -14.57 15.33 -15.75
CA ASN A 244 -15.12 16.67 -15.70
C ASN A 244 -15.09 17.35 -17.08
N GLN A 245 -13.96 17.31 -17.77
CA GLN A 245 -13.84 17.83 -19.15
C GLN A 245 -14.80 17.11 -20.09
N TYR A 246 -14.88 15.76 -20.00
CA TYR A 246 -15.86 14.98 -20.76
C TYR A 246 -17.29 15.46 -20.52
N ASN A 247 -17.71 15.62 -19.25
CA ASN A 247 -19.06 16.05 -18.90
C ASN A 247 -19.35 17.47 -19.35
N LYS A 248 -18.38 18.38 -19.29
CA LYS A 248 -18.49 19.75 -19.82
C LYS A 248 -18.71 19.73 -21.34
N ILE A 249 -17.88 19.02 -22.09
CA ILE A 249 -18.03 18.87 -23.56
C ILE A 249 -19.41 18.26 -23.88
N LYS A 250 -19.83 17.25 -23.13
CA LYS A 250 -21.12 16.61 -23.31
C LYS A 250 -22.29 17.59 -23.11
N ALA A 251 -22.21 18.44 -22.12
CA ALA A 251 -23.24 19.44 -21.83
C ALA A 251 -23.31 20.54 -22.92
N GLU A 252 -22.15 20.97 -23.43
CA GLU A 252 -22.04 22.07 -24.40
C GLU A 252 -22.23 21.60 -25.85
N ASN A 253 -21.71 20.41 -26.21
CA ASN A 253 -21.56 19.94 -27.60
C ASN A 253 -22.22 18.59 -27.88
N GLY A 254 -22.80 17.96 -26.85
CA GLY A 254 -23.48 16.66 -26.94
C GLY A 254 -22.57 15.43 -26.77
N SER A 255 -23.20 14.26 -26.59
CA SER A 255 -22.49 13.00 -26.27
C SER A 255 -21.47 12.58 -27.32
N LYS A 256 -21.78 12.75 -28.62
CA LYS A 256 -20.87 12.37 -29.70
C LYS A 256 -19.55 13.16 -29.68
N ALA A 257 -19.60 14.45 -29.37
CA ALA A 257 -18.42 15.28 -29.24
C ALA A 257 -17.57 14.88 -28.01
N ALA A 258 -18.21 14.58 -26.89
CA ALA A 258 -17.51 14.12 -25.69
C ALA A 258 -16.81 12.76 -25.90
N GLU A 259 -17.49 11.81 -26.56
CA GLU A 259 -16.92 10.51 -26.90
C GLU A 259 -15.71 10.64 -27.85
N ALA A 260 -15.80 11.53 -28.85
CA ALA A 260 -14.70 11.81 -29.77
C ALA A 260 -13.50 12.44 -29.04
N ALA A 261 -13.75 13.37 -28.10
CA ALA A 261 -12.71 14.00 -27.29
C ALA A 261 -12.00 12.97 -26.37
N LEU A 262 -12.75 12.09 -25.71
CA LEU A 262 -12.19 11.01 -24.89
C LEU A 262 -11.38 10.03 -25.73
N ALA A 263 -11.88 9.63 -26.91
CA ALA A 263 -11.17 8.73 -27.81
C ALA A 263 -9.85 9.37 -28.30
N SER A 264 -9.87 10.66 -28.65
CA SER A 264 -8.68 11.42 -29.04
C SER A 264 -7.65 11.49 -27.90
N ALA A 265 -8.09 11.75 -26.67
CA ALA A 265 -7.22 11.78 -25.50
C ALA A 265 -6.55 10.42 -25.24
N LYS A 266 -7.30 9.33 -25.33
CA LYS A 266 -6.77 7.96 -25.21
C LYS A 266 -5.76 7.65 -26.31
N THR A 267 -6.05 8.02 -27.55
CA THR A 267 -5.12 7.82 -28.69
C THR A 267 -3.84 8.64 -28.52
N ALA A 268 -3.92 9.81 -27.90
CA ALA A 268 -2.76 10.64 -27.56
C ALA A 268 -1.98 10.12 -26.34
N GLY A 269 -2.39 9.01 -25.73
CA GLY A 269 -1.74 8.42 -24.56
C GLY A 269 -1.98 9.19 -23.24
N LYS A 270 -3.00 10.04 -23.18
CA LYS A 270 -3.35 10.74 -21.94
C LYS A 270 -3.94 9.80 -20.91
N ILE A 271 -3.60 10.03 -19.64
CA ILE A 271 -4.21 9.35 -18.50
C ILE A 271 -5.64 9.85 -18.34
N VAL A 272 -6.60 8.94 -18.28
CA VAL A 272 -7.99 9.29 -18.00
C VAL A 272 -8.22 9.34 -16.50
N VAL A 273 -8.47 10.53 -15.96
CA VAL A 273 -8.81 10.72 -14.56
C VAL A 273 -10.33 10.69 -14.41
N ASN A 274 -10.81 9.73 -13.63
CA ASN A 274 -12.24 9.55 -13.33
C ASN A 274 -12.49 9.46 -11.83
N ASP A 275 -13.77 9.40 -11.41
CA ASP A 275 -14.14 9.19 -10.03
C ASP A 275 -15.22 8.12 -9.88
N VAL A 276 -15.21 7.44 -8.75
CA VAL A 276 -16.23 6.44 -8.38
C VAL A 276 -16.56 6.56 -6.90
N ILE A 277 -17.87 6.52 -6.58
CA ILE A 277 -18.34 6.47 -5.19
C ILE A 277 -17.94 5.12 -4.56
N ALA A 278 -17.40 5.15 -3.35
CA ALA A 278 -16.73 4.02 -2.69
C ALA A 278 -17.54 2.72 -2.66
N ASP A 279 -18.83 2.77 -2.32
CA ASP A 279 -19.71 1.60 -2.32
C ASP A 279 -19.93 1.03 -3.74
N ASN A 280 -20.03 1.89 -4.75
CA ASN A 280 -20.08 1.45 -6.14
C ASN A 280 -18.75 0.86 -6.60
N PHE A 281 -17.62 1.42 -6.15
CA PHE A 281 -16.31 0.89 -6.44
C PHE A 281 -16.14 -0.54 -5.92
N LEU A 282 -16.53 -0.82 -4.67
CA LEU A 282 -16.51 -2.16 -4.08
C LEU A 282 -17.33 -3.18 -4.88
N GLN A 283 -18.41 -2.75 -5.51
CA GLN A 283 -19.19 -3.60 -6.42
C GLN A 283 -18.47 -3.79 -7.77
N GLN A 284 -17.91 -2.70 -8.32
CA GLN A 284 -17.32 -2.74 -9.66
C GLN A 284 -16.03 -3.53 -9.76
N ILE A 285 -15.20 -3.55 -8.71
CA ILE A 285 -13.99 -4.37 -8.68
C ILE A 285 -14.28 -5.88 -8.73
N LEU A 286 -15.49 -6.31 -8.35
CA LEU A 286 -15.92 -7.70 -8.49
C LEU A 286 -16.46 -8.01 -9.89
N LEU A 287 -17.11 -7.05 -10.53
CA LEU A 287 -17.81 -7.23 -11.80
C LEU A 287 -16.97 -6.89 -13.02
N TYR A 288 -16.11 -5.88 -12.90
CA TYR A 288 -15.38 -5.26 -14.01
C TYR A 288 -13.99 -4.78 -13.56
N PRO A 289 -13.16 -5.65 -12.95
CA PRO A 289 -11.85 -5.23 -12.40
C PRO A 289 -10.95 -4.59 -13.47
N GLU A 290 -11.05 -5.01 -14.73
CA GLU A 290 -10.29 -4.52 -15.89
C GLU A 290 -10.52 -3.04 -16.22
N LYS A 291 -11.46 -2.36 -15.55
CA LYS A 291 -11.72 -0.92 -15.74
C LYS A 291 -10.80 -0.02 -14.92
N PHE A 292 -10.07 -0.61 -13.99
CA PHE A 292 -9.32 0.13 -12.98
C PHE A 292 -7.83 -0.22 -13.02
N ASP A 293 -6.98 0.82 -13.01
CA ASP A 293 -5.53 0.64 -13.01
C ASP A 293 -4.91 1.24 -11.74
N VAL A 294 -4.93 2.57 -11.60
CA VAL A 294 -4.43 3.28 -10.43
C VAL A 294 -5.60 3.88 -9.66
N ILE A 295 -5.64 3.62 -8.36
CA ILE A 295 -6.70 4.07 -7.45
C ILE A 295 -6.10 5.09 -6.49
N ALA A 296 -6.66 6.29 -6.41
CA ALA A 296 -6.31 7.26 -5.38
C ALA A 296 -7.49 7.48 -4.44
N THR A 297 -7.29 7.38 -3.13
CA THR A 297 -8.38 7.44 -2.16
C THR A 297 -7.93 7.91 -0.78
N CYS A 298 -8.88 8.39 0.03
CA CYS A 298 -8.67 8.74 1.44
C CYS A 298 -8.27 7.53 2.27
N ASN A 299 -7.71 7.77 3.44
CA ASN A 299 -7.07 6.77 4.28
C ASN A 299 -8.00 5.59 4.62
N LEU A 300 -9.17 5.82 5.21
CA LEU A 300 -10.09 4.76 5.61
C LEU A 300 -10.59 3.95 4.41
N ASN A 301 -10.99 4.61 3.35
CA ASN A 301 -11.42 3.92 2.13
C ASN A 301 -10.31 3.03 1.56
N GLY A 302 -9.08 3.53 1.55
CA GLY A 302 -7.90 2.80 1.07
C GLY A 302 -7.59 1.56 1.91
N ASP A 303 -7.81 1.63 3.22
CA ASP A 303 -7.67 0.49 4.12
C ASP A 303 -8.63 -0.64 3.76
N TYR A 304 -9.92 -0.33 3.70
CA TYR A 304 -10.95 -1.33 3.35
C TYR A 304 -10.77 -1.90 1.94
N ILE A 305 -10.49 -1.03 0.97
CA ILE A 305 -10.38 -1.41 -0.44
C ILE A 305 -9.18 -2.33 -0.68
N SER A 306 -8.03 -2.03 -0.07
CA SER A 306 -6.83 -2.82 -0.29
C SER A 306 -6.96 -4.26 0.21
N ASP A 307 -7.56 -4.46 1.36
CA ASP A 307 -7.78 -5.79 1.91
C ASP A 307 -8.86 -6.57 1.14
N ALA A 308 -9.92 -5.86 0.72
CA ALA A 308 -10.95 -6.46 -0.15
C ALA A 308 -10.37 -6.91 -1.51
N LEU A 309 -9.48 -6.13 -2.10
CA LEU A 309 -8.80 -6.49 -3.34
C LEU A 309 -7.76 -7.60 -3.13
N ALA A 310 -6.99 -7.56 -2.03
CA ALA A 310 -6.06 -8.62 -1.70
C ALA A 310 -6.78 -9.98 -1.58
N ALA A 311 -7.94 -10.02 -0.94
CA ALA A 311 -8.76 -11.24 -0.84
C ALA A 311 -9.21 -11.77 -2.21
N GLN A 312 -9.41 -10.90 -3.19
CA GLN A 312 -9.81 -11.29 -4.55
C GLN A 312 -8.71 -11.97 -5.35
N VAL A 313 -7.45 -11.75 -5.00
CA VAL A 313 -6.28 -12.31 -5.71
C VAL A 313 -5.51 -13.35 -4.89
N GLY A 314 -6.06 -13.78 -3.75
CA GLY A 314 -5.47 -14.87 -2.95
C GLY A 314 -5.30 -14.56 -1.47
N GLY A 315 -5.44 -13.31 -1.05
CA GLY A 315 -5.37 -12.88 0.35
C GLY A 315 -4.17 -12.01 0.69
N ILE A 316 -4.15 -11.54 1.93
CA ILE A 316 -3.14 -10.61 2.42
C ILE A 316 -1.72 -11.20 2.52
N GLY A 317 -1.60 -12.53 2.59
CA GLY A 317 -0.29 -13.23 2.62
C GLY A 317 0.55 -13.05 1.35
N ILE A 318 -0.07 -12.58 0.24
CA ILE A 318 0.60 -12.30 -1.03
C ILE A 318 0.51 -10.81 -1.43
N ALA A 319 0.00 -9.96 -0.56
CA ALA A 319 -0.19 -8.55 -0.83
C ALA A 319 1.01 -7.72 -0.34
N PRO A 320 1.77 -7.05 -1.22
CA PRO A 320 2.86 -6.15 -0.82
C PRO A 320 2.34 -4.76 -0.46
N GLY A 321 3.19 -4.00 0.26
CA GLY A 321 2.92 -2.60 0.56
C GLY A 321 4.17 -1.75 0.71
N ALA A 322 4.03 -0.48 0.40
CA ALA A 322 5.01 0.55 0.68
C ALA A 322 4.33 1.80 1.23
N ASN A 323 5.03 2.50 2.10
CA ASN A 323 4.63 3.83 2.58
C ASN A 323 5.74 4.80 2.14
N ILE A 324 5.41 5.77 1.32
CA ILE A 324 6.40 6.59 0.60
C ILE A 324 6.09 8.08 0.79
N ASN A 325 7.14 8.84 1.01
CA ASN A 325 7.16 10.28 0.82
C ASN A 325 7.89 10.60 -0.50
N TYR A 326 7.15 10.92 -1.54
CA TYR A 326 7.72 11.18 -2.87
C TYR A 326 8.50 12.51 -2.95
N ASP A 327 8.31 13.43 -1.99
CA ASP A 327 9.05 14.69 -1.94
C ASP A 327 10.47 14.50 -1.39
N THR A 328 10.64 13.64 -0.38
CA THR A 328 11.92 13.37 0.26
C THR A 328 12.59 12.09 -0.22
N GLY A 329 11.85 11.18 -0.84
CA GLY A 329 12.28 9.84 -1.19
C GLY A 329 12.25 8.83 -0.03
N ALA A 330 11.85 9.24 1.18
CA ALA A 330 11.75 8.34 2.32
C ALA A 330 10.65 7.28 2.11
N ALA A 331 10.97 6.01 2.39
CA ALA A 331 10.05 4.90 2.17
C ALA A 331 10.22 3.77 3.19
N ILE A 332 9.11 3.17 3.61
CA ILE A 332 9.10 1.89 4.34
C ILE A 332 8.28 0.89 3.52
N PHE A 333 8.92 -0.22 3.17
CA PHE A 333 8.31 -1.36 2.50
C PHE A 333 7.91 -2.38 3.53
N GLU A 334 6.67 -2.89 3.48
CA GLU A 334 6.16 -3.72 4.57
C GLU A 334 5.20 -4.82 4.09
N ALA A 335 5.25 -5.97 4.77
CA ALA A 335 4.17 -6.94 4.68
C ALA A 335 2.86 -6.29 5.16
N THR A 336 1.76 -6.48 4.41
CA THR A 336 0.49 -5.80 4.69
C THR A 336 -0.37 -6.52 5.73
N HIS A 337 -0.06 -7.80 6.02
CA HIS A 337 -0.76 -8.60 7.04
C HIS A 337 -0.31 -8.24 8.48
N GLY A 338 -1.10 -8.66 9.46
CA GLY A 338 -0.79 -8.53 10.89
C GLY A 338 0.22 -9.57 11.39
N THR A 339 0.42 -9.60 12.70
CA THR A 339 1.38 -10.46 13.40
C THR A 339 0.93 -11.93 13.51
N ALA A 340 -0.35 -12.23 13.28
CA ALA A 340 -0.94 -13.57 13.32
C ALA A 340 -0.44 -14.45 14.48
N PRO A 341 -0.64 -14.05 15.74
CA PRO A 341 -0.04 -14.70 16.90
C PRO A 341 -0.44 -16.18 17.03
N ASP A 342 -1.61 -16.56 16.52
CA ASP A 342 -2.12 -17.93 16.58
C ASP A 342 -1.27 -18.92 15.76
N ILE A 343 -0.52 -18.48 14.79
CA ILE A 343 0.33 -19.33 13.94
C ILE A 343 1.83 -18.98 14.05
N ALA A 344 2.19 -18.03 14.89
CA ALA A 344 3.58 -17.64 15.12
C ALA A 344 4.41 -18.81 15.63
N GLY A 345 5.58 -19.04 15.02
CA GLY A 345 6.49 -20.14 15.37
C GLY A 345 6.03 -21.53 14.90
N LEU A 346 4.92 -21.64 14.18
CA LEU A 346 4.43 -22.92 13.66
C LEU A 346 4.96 -23.24 12.24
N GLY A 347 5.74 -22.34 11.64
CA GLY A 347 6.27 -22.51 10.29
C GLY A 347 5.18 -22.56 9.20
N LYS A 348 4.06 -21.86 9.42
CA LYS A 348 2.90 -21.86 8.50
C LYS A 348 2.71 -20.55 7.74
N ALA A 349 3.42 -19.50 8.14
CA ALA A 349 3.27 -18.18 7.57
C ALA A 349 3.77 -18.12 6.12
N ASN A 350 3.06 -17.37 5.30
CA ASN A 350 3.44 -17.13 3.91
C ASN A 350 4.39 -15.91 3.84
N PRO A 351 5.64 -16.06 3.38
CA PRO A 351 6.59 -14.95 3.30
C PRO A 351 6.39 -14.07 2.05
N CYS A 352 5.47 -14.40 1.14
CA CYS A 352 5.31 -13.71 -0.14
C CYS A 352 4.99 -12.23 -0.01
N SER A 353 4.18 -11.82 0.99
CA SER A 353 3.90 -10.40 1.20
C SER A 353 5.18 -9.61 1.47
N LEU A 354 6.08 -10.12 2.32
CA LEU A 354 7.36 -9.48 2.61
C LEU A 354 8.31 -9.53 1.41
N LEU A 355 8.38 -10.65 0.70
CA LEU A 355 9.20 -10.81 -0.52
C LEU A 355 8.76 -9.87 -1.64
N LEU A 356 7.46 -9.74 -1.88
CA LEU A 356 6.92 -8.81 -2.87
C LEU A 356 7.10 -7.34 -2.44
N SER A 357 7.07 -7.05 -1.13
CA SER A 357 7.42 -5.72 -0.62
C SER A 357 8.92 -5.43 -0.82
N ALA A 358 9.78 -6.45 -0.70
CA ALA A 358 11.18 -6.33 -1.07
C ALA A 358 11.38 -6.11 -2.58
N CYS A 359 10.53 -6.67 -3.46
CA CYS A 359 10.55 -6.31 -4.88
C CYS A 359 10.30 -4.80 -5.08
N MET A 360 9.31 -4.24 -4.39
CA MET A 360 9.06 -2.79 -4.45
C MET A 360 10.25 -1.97 -3.92
N LEU A 361 10.91 -2.43 -2.86
CA LEU A 361 12.15 -1.81 -2.35
C LEU A 361 13.27 -1.86 -3.39
N LEU A 362 13.50 -3.00 -4.02
CA LEU A 362 14.53 -3.17 -5.05
C LEU A 362 14.25 -2.27 -6.27
N GLU A 363 13.00 -2.16 -6.70
CA GLU A 363 12.60 -1.22 -7.76
C GLU A 363 12.86 0.24 -7.34
N HIS A 364 12.54 0.61 -6.11
CA HIS A 364 12.82 1.95 -5.54
C HIS A 364 14.31 2.26 -5.53
N LEU A 365 15.15 1.27 -5.29
CA LEU A 365 16.62 1.38 -5.31
C LEU A 365 17.22 1.33 -6.74
N ASN A 366 16.39 1.32 -7.78
CA ASN A 366 16.82 1.12 -9.17
C ASN A 366 17.56 -0.22 -9.39
N TRP A 367 17.06 -1.28 -8.77
CA TRP A 367 17.51 -2.67 -8.92
C TRP A 367 16.39 -3.57 -9.50
N PRO A 368 15.77 -3.19 -10.63
CA PRO A 368 14.59 -3.89 -11.15
C PRO A 368 14.87 -5.32 -11.62
N GLU A 369 16.13 -5.63 -12.03
CA GLU A 369 16.49 -6.98 -12.46
C GLU A 369 16.40 -7.97 -11.31
N ALA A 370 16.82 -7.57 -10.09
CA ALA A 370 16.70 -8.40 -8.90
C ALA A 370 15.22 -8.59 -8.50
N ALA A 371 14.41 -7.53 -8.58
CA ALA A 371 12.97 -7.59 -8.35
C ALA A 371 12.29 -8.55 -9.34
N ALA A 372 12.68 -8.54 -10.61
CA ALA A 372 12.15 -9.42 -11.64
C ALA A 372 12.48 -10.89 -11.35
N ILE A 373 13.73 -11.22 -10.98
CA ILE A 373 14.16 -12.58 -10.62
C ILE A 373 13.35 -13.09 -9.43
N LEU A 374 13.22 -12.27 -8.38
CA LEU A 374 12.46 -12.63 -7.18
C LEU A 374 10.98 -12.88 -7.49
N THR A 375 10.36 -11.97 -8.26
CA THR A 375 8.97 -12.12 -8.71
C THR A 375 8.77 -13.38 -9.54
N GLN A 376 9.66 -13.68 -10.48
CA GLN A 376 9.60 -14.88 -11.31
C GLN A 376 9.70 -16.17 -10.48
N ALA A 377 10.58 -16.22 -9.48
CA ALA A 377 10.68 -17.37 -8.58
C ALA A 377 9.38 -17.60 -7.81
N ILE A 378 8.75 -16.55 -7.29
CA ILE A 378 7.45 -16.65 -6.62
C ILE A 378 6.37 -17.16 -7.60
N GLU A 379 6.30 -16.60 -8.81
CA GLU A 379 5.35 -17.06 -9.83
C GLU A 379 5.53 -18.54 -10.18
N GLN A 380 6.76 -19.00 -10.35
CA GLN A 380 7.05 -20.40 -10.64
C GLN A 380 6.65 -21.33 -9.48
N ALA A 381 6.91 -20.93 -8.23
CA ALA A 381 6.50 -21.69 -7.06
C ALA A 381 4.97 -21.85 -6.99
N LEU A 382 4.23 -20.77 -7.21
CA LEU A 382 2.77 -20.76 -7.19
C LEU A 382 2.19 -21.61 -8.35
N GLN A 383 2.72 -21.46 -9.56
CA GLN A 383 2.28 -22.21 -10.73
C GLN A 383 2.56 -23.71 -10.60
N SER A 384 3.67 -24.10 -9.96
CA SER A 384 4.01 -25.49 -9.66
C SER A 384 3.31 -26.03 -8.41
N GLN A 385 2.40 -25.24 -7.82
CA GLN A 385 1.61 -25.60 -6.64
C GLN A 385 2.45 -25.96 -5.40
N HIS A 386 3.65 -25.38 -5.27
CA HIS A 386 4.45 -25.43 -4.05
C HIS A 386 4.12 -24.19 -3.24
N VAL A 387 3.35 -24.35 -2.17
CA VAL A 387 2.72 -23.23 -1.45
C VAL A 387 2.75 -23.43 0.06
N THR A 388 2.52 -22.36 0.81
CA THR A 388 2.36 -22.41 2.26
C THR A 388 0.95 -22.84 2.67
N ALA A 389 0.74 -23.05 3.97
CA ALA A 389 -0.49 -23.62 4.52
C ALA A 389 -1.77 -22.84 4.17
N ASP A 390 -1.68 -21.52 4.02
CA ASP A 390 -2.80 -20.64 3.66
C ASP A 390 -3.40 -20.97 2.28
N PHE A 391 -2.56 -21.26 1.30
CA PHE A 391 -3.02 -21.69 -0.02
C PHE A 391 -3.28 -23.19 -0.10
N ALA A 392 -2.46 -24.02 0.55
CA ALA A 392 -2.59 -25.49 0.48
C ALA A 392 -3.97 -25.99 0.93
N GLN A 393 -4.59 -25.35 1.95
CA GLN A 393 -5.95 -25.72 2.39
C GLN A 393 -7.04 -25.44 1.35
N LEU A 394 -6.77 -24.62 0.35
CA LEU A 394 -7.68 -24.31 -0.76
C LEU A 394 -7.30 -25.03 -2.06
N MET A 395 -6.17 -25.76 -2.08
CA MET A 395 -5.58 -26.42 -3.23
C MET A 395 -5.25 -27.89 -2.90
N PRO A 396 -6.19 -28.84 -3.07
CA PRO A 396 -6.02 -30.23 -2.62
C PRO A 396 -4.80 -30.97 -3.21
N GLU A 397 -4.35 -30.57 -4.41
CA GLU A 397 -3.21 -31.18 -5.12
C GLU A 397 -1.88 -30.48 -4.79
N ALA A 398 -1.88 -29.39 -4.01
CA ALA A 398 -0.69 -28.61 -3.74
C ALA A 398 0.27 -29.30 -2.76
N VAL A 399 1.55 -29.10 -2.99
CA VAL A 399 2.62 -29.44 -2.05
C VAL A 399 2.67 -28.37 -0.97
N CYS A 400 2.20 -28.71 0.24
CA CYS A 400 2.25 -27.81 1.38
C CYS A 400 3.66 -27.74 1.96
N LEU A 401 4.26 -26.56 1.93
CA LEU A 401 5.59 -26.28 2.48
C LEU A 401 5.48 -25.48 3.77
N THR A 402 6.45 -25.68 4.67
CA THR A 402 6.63 -24.75 5.80
C THR A 402 7.18 -23.42 5.29
N THR A 403 7.08 -22.35 6.09
CA THR A 403 7.65 -21.04 5.78
C THR A 403 9.11 -21.13 5.34
N GLN A 404 9.92 -21.87 6.09
CA GLN A 404 11.33 -22.09 5.79
C GLN A 404 11.53 -22.90 4.50
N ALA A 405 10.83 -24.03 4.34
CA ALA A 405 10.93 -24.87 3.15
C ALA A 405 10.47 -24.14 1.87
N PHE A 406 9.52 -23.22 1.99
CA PHE A 406 9.11 -22.37 0.88
C PHE A 406 10.24 -21.41 0.47
N GLY A 407 10.91 -20.79 1.42
CA GLY A 407 12.11 -19.97 1.16
C GLY A 407 13.21 -20.79 0.48
N GLU A 408 13.50 -22.01 0.96
CA GLU A 408 14.49 -22.90 0.36
C GLU A 408 14.11 -23.31 -1.07
N TYR A 409 12.82 -23.54 -1.33
CA TYR A 409 12.33 -23.82 -2.68
C TYR A 409 12.51 -22.63 -3.64
N LEU A 410 12.24 -21.42 -3.19
CA LEU A 410 12.51 -20.21 -3.97
C LEU A 410 14.01 -20.04 -4.28
N LEU A 411 14.90 -20.35 -3.34
CA LEU A 411 16.36 -20.36 -3.57
C LEU A 411 16.74 -21.34 -4.69
N GLN A 412 16.16 -22.55 -4.70
CA GLN A 412 16.40 -23.52 -5.77
C GLN A 412 15.95 -22.98 -7.14
N LEU A 413 14.78 -22.34 -7.20
CA LEU A 413 14.27 -21.73 -8.44
C LEU A 413 15.14 -20.54 -8.91
N ILE A 414 15.69 -19.76 -7.99
CA ILE A 414 16.60 -18.67 -8.35
C ILE A 414 17.92 -19.21 -8.89
N HIS A 415 18.46 -20.28 -8.34
CA HIS A 415 19.75 -20.85 -8.77
C HIS A 415 19.65 -21.70 -10.06
N SER A 416 18.46 -22.16 -10.42
CA SER A 416 18.22 -22.87 -11.68
C SER A 416 18.21 -21.91 -12.88
#